data_bb48d0a080052f8f290140e160583ea3
#
_entry.id   bb48d0a080052f8f290140e160583ea3
#
_cell.length_a   1.000
_cell.length_b   1.000
_cell.length_c   1.000
_cell.angle_alpha   90.00
_cell.angle_beta   90.00
_cell.angle_gamma   90.00
#
_symmetry.space_group_name_H-M   'P 1'
#
loop_
_entity.id
_entity.type
_entity.pdbx_description
1 polymer ?
#
loop_
_entity_poly.entity_id
_entity_poly.type
_entity_poly.pdbx_seq_one_letter_code
_entity_poly.pdbx_strand_id
1 'polypeptide(L)'
;AVAAKELAFPSVVIADAGIKTASALEAFFMAEVPDADVLKVRRLAALYIIEASFEGINSDIAFAQMCLETGFLRFGGLITEDMHNFCGLGAIDENNRGCRFNSEQEGVRAHIQHLKAYGSTEELRMPLADPRYRWVQPKGKAPDVYALSGTWASDRQYGEKLAGILKRMARF
;
A
#
# COMPACT_ATOMS: atom_id res chain seq x y z
N ALA A 1 -17.79 -14.09 -31.21
CA ALA A 1 -18.00 -14.08 -29.76
C ALA A 1 -16.76 -13.51 -29.10
N VAL A 2 -16.87 -12.37 -28.43
CA VAL A 2 -15.78 -11.82 -27.62
C VAL A 2 -15.71 -12.72 -26.38
N ALA A 3 -14.58 -13.45 -26.23
CA ALA A 3 -14.35 -14.26 -25.04
C ALA A 3 -14.40 -13.30 -23.82
N ALA A 4 -15.21 -13.65 -22.82
CA ALA A 4 -15.24 -12.91 -21.57
C ALA A 4 -13.81 -12.91 -21.00
N LYS A 5 -13.23 -11.71 -20.77
CA LYS A 5 -11.91 -11.57 -20.16
C LYS A 5 -12.00 -12.17 -18.77
N GLU A 6 -11.26 -13.25 -18.54
CA GLU A 6 -11.21 -13.87 -17.23
C GLU A 6 -10.67 -12.85 -16.22
N LEU A 7 -11.41 -12.65 -15.11
CA LEU A 7 -10.99 -11.71 -14.07
C LEU A 7 -9.75 -12.26 -13.37
N ALA A 8 -8.65 -11.52 -13.46
CA ALA A 8 -7.43 -11.83 -12.73
C ALA A 8 -7.50 -11.19 -11.34
N PHE A 9 -7.58 -12.02 -10.30
CA PHE A 9 -7.62 -11.56 -8.91
C PHE A 9 -6.20 -11.35 -8.38
N PRO A 10 -5.94 -10.17 -7.78
CA PRO A 10 -4.69 -9.93 -7.06
C PRO A 10 -4.48 -10.97 -5.95
N SER A 11 -3.22 -11.40 -5.77
CA SER A 11 -2.83 -12.28 -4.68
C SER A 11 -3.00 -11.57 -3.33
N VAL A 12 -3.34 -12.32 -2.29
CA VAL A 12 -3.38 -11.83 -0.91
C VAL A 12 -2.03 -11.97 -0.19
N VAL A 13 -1.04 -12.56 -0.83
CA VAL A 13 0.30 -12.80 -0.30
C VAL A 13 1.17 -11.56 -0.50
N ILE A 14 1.76 -11.05 0.59
CA ILE A 14 2.53 -9.79 0.59
C ILE A 14 3.83 -9.92 -0.20
N ALA A 15 4.60 -10.99 0.02
CA ALA A 15 5.85 -11.26 -0.70
C ALA A 15 5.59 -12.01 -2.00
N ASP A 16 4.79 -11.43 -2.88
CA ASP A 16 4.40 -11.95 -4.18
C ASP A 16 4.44 -10.82 -5.21
N ALA A 17 4.29 -11.13 -6.48
CA ALA A 17 4.20 -10.14 -7.53
C ALA A 17 2.79 -9.55 -7.63
N GLY A 18 2.67 -8.24 -7.76
CA GLY A 18 1.45 -7.59 -8.19
C GLY A 18 1.16 -7.92 -9.66
N ILE A 19 -0.10 -8.01 -10.02
CA ILE A 19 -0.54 -8.34 -11.39
C ILE A 19 -1.14 -7.15 -12.14
N LYS A 20 -1.49 -6.08 -11.45
CA LYS A 20 -2.08 -4.90 -12.07
C LYS A 20 -1.00 -3.98 -12.64
N THR A 21 -1.27 -3.43 -13.82
CA THR A 21 -0.44 -2.37 -14.39
C THR A 21 -0.70 -1.04 -13.67
N ALA A 22 0.21 -0.07 -13.84
CA ALA A 22 0.00 1.27 -13.32
C ALA A 22 -1.29 1.90 -13.87
N SER A 23 -1.60 1.69 -15.16
CA SER A 23 -2.84 2.16 -15.78
C SER A 23 -4.08 1.52 -15.15
N ALA A 24 -4.03 0.23 -14.81
CA ALA A 24 -5.13 -0.46 -14.15
C ALA A 24 -5.36 0.07 -12.73
N LEU A 25 -4.29 0.32 -11.97
CA LEU A 25 -4.37 0.91 -10.63
C LEU A 25 -4.96 2.33 -10.69
N GLU A 26 -4.52 3.15 -11.66
CA GLU A 26 -5.08 4.48 -11.91
C GLU A 26 -6.58 4.40 -12.22
N ALA A 27 -6.97 3.53 -13.15
CA ALA A 27 -8.36 3.36 -13.55
C ALA A 27 -9.24 2.90 -12.37
N PHE A 28 -8.75 1.97 -11.57
CA PHE A 28 -9.42 1.54 -10.34
C PHE A 28 -9.64 2.72 -9.39
N PHE A 29 -8.59 3.47 -9.08
CA PHE A 29 -8.67 4.61 -8.16
C PHE A 29 -9.66 5.66 -8.66
N MET A 30 -9.58 6.03 -9.94
CA MET A 30 -10.48 7.03 -10.54
C MET A 30 -11.93 6.55 -10.59
N ALA A 31 -12.20 5.26 -10.68
CA ALA A 31 -13.55 4.72 -10.57
C ALA A 31 -14.11 4.85 -9.14
N GLU A 32 -13.26 4.70 -8.13
CA GLU A 32 -13.65 4.89 -6.71
C GLU A 32 -13.82 6.38 -6.36
N VAL A 33 -12.98 7.25 -6.92
CA VAL A 33 -12.97 8.71 -6.64
C VAL A 33 -12.87 9.49 -7.96
N PRO A 34 -13.99 9.69 -8.68
CA PRO A 34 -13.93 10.31 -10.01
C PRO A 34 -13.40 11.75 -10.06
N ASP A 35 -13.43 12.47 -8.95
CA ASP A 35 -12.96 13.85 -8.82
C ASP A 35 -11.53 13.97 -8.25
N ALA A 36 -10.82 12.86 -8.09
CA ALA A 36 -9.43 12.87 -7.62
C ALA A 36 -8.49 13.53 -8.64
N ASP A 37 -7.34 14.02 -8.14
CA ASP A 37 -6.26 14.51 -8.99
C ASP A 37 -5.63 13.34 -9.77
N VAL A 38 -6.03 13.18 -11.03
CA VAL A 38 -5.59 12.07 -11.87
C VAL A 38 -4.07 12.04 -12.08
N LEU A 39 -3.41 13.20 -12.14
CA LEU A 39 -1.96 13.25 -12.31
C LEU A 39 -1.23 12.74 -11.07
N LYS A 40 -1.72 13.07 -9.89
CA LYS A 40 -1.19 12.53 -8.63
C LYS A 40 -1.41 11.02 -8.54
N VAL A 41 -2.59 10.53 -8.84
CA VAL A 41 -2.92 9.10 -8.84
C VAL A 41 -2.01 8.34 -9.82
N ARG A 42 -1.80 8.88 -11.01
CA ARG A 42 -0.91 8.31 -12.03
C ARG A 42 0.53 8.19 -11.53
N ARG A 43 1.08 9.25 -10.92
CA ARG A 43 2.43 9.21 -10.35
C ARG A 43 2.55 8.17 -9.26
N LEU A 44 1.59 8.11 -8.34
CA LEU A 44 1.59 7.15 -7.24
C LEU A 44 1.47 5.72 -7.73
N ALA A 45 0.59 5.44 -8.69
CA ALA A 45 0.47 4.11 -9.28
C ALA A 45 1.80 3.62 -9.86
N ALA A 46 2.49 4.47 -10.62
CA ALA A 46 3.80 4.16 -11.17
C ALA A 46 4.86 3.92 -10.07
N LEU A 47 4.88 4.76 -9.04
CA LEU A 47 5.82 4.64 -7.92
C LEU A 47 5.59 3.35 -7.12
N TYR A 48 4.34 2.97 -6.86
CA TYR A 48 4.03 1.71 -6.16
C TYR A 48 4.50 0.49 -6.96
N ILE A 49 4.30 0.48 -8.27
CA ILE A 49 4.79 -0.60 -9.15
C ILE A 49 6.32 -0.71 -9.06
N ILE A 50 7.03 0.41 -9.22
CA ILE A 50 8.49 0.43 -9.25
C ILE A 50 9.09 0.05 -7.90
N GLU A 51 8.67 0.71 -6.83
CA GLU A 51 9.23 0.47 -5.49
C GLU A 51 8.92 -0.94 -4.98
N ALA A 52 7.71 -1.44 -5.23
CA ALA A 52 7.34 -2.81 -4.89
C ALA A 52 8.19 -3.84 -5.65
N SER A 53 8.48 -3.60 -6.93
CA SER A 53 9.31 -4.50 -7.75
C SER A 53 10.74 -4.60 -7.22
N PHE A 54 11.31 -3.52 -6.70
CA PHE A 54 12.64 -3.54 -6.11
C PHE A 54 12.72 -4.46 -4.90
N GLU A 55 11.67 -4.52 -4.11
CA GLU A 55 11.65 -5.24 -2.83
C GLU A 55 10.98 -6.62 -2.90
N GLY A 56 10.46 -7.01 -4.04
CA GLY A 56 9.72 -8.28 -4.17
C GLY A 56 8.39 -8.27 -3.41
N ILE A 57 7.74 -7.12 -3.31
CA ILE A 57 6.48 -6.90 -2.59
C ILE A 57 5.33 -6.72 -3.58
N ASN A 58 4.17 -7.20 -3.20
CA ASN A 58 2.95 -7.15 -4.00
C ASN A 58 2.44 -5.70 -4.10
N SER A 59 2.60 -5.10 -5.28
CA SER A 59 2.18 -3.73 -5.55
C SER A 59 0.67 -3.53 -5.46
N ASP A 60 -0.13 -4.55 -5.76
CA ASP A 60 -1.59 -4.49 -5.65
C ASP A 60 -2.01 -4.30 -4.18
N ILE A 61 -1.40 -5.08 -3.28
CA ILE A 61 -1.64 -4.97 -1.84
C ILE A 61 -1.18 -3.61 -1.30
N ALA A 62 0.01 -3.18 -1.66
CA ALA A 62 0.55 -1.91 -1.19
C ALA A 62 -0.32 -0.72 -1.65
N PHE A 63 -0.76 -0.73 -2.90
CA PHE A 63 -1.66 0.30 -3.42
C PHE A 63 -3.03 0.27 -2.74
N ALA A 64 -3.61 -0.92 -2.54
CA ALA A 64 -4.86 -1.09 -1.80
C ALA A 64 -4.73 -0.58 -0.36
N GLN A 65 -3.61 -0.86 0.29
CA GLN A 65 -3.33 -0.39 1.64
C GLN A 65 -3.22 1.14 1.70
N MET A 66 -2.53 1.75 0.74
CA MET A 66 -2.50 3.21 0.59
C MET A 66 -3.91 3.79 0.49
N CYS A 67 -4.77 3.20 -0.34
CA CYS A 67 -6.16 3.63 -0.46
C CYS A 67 -6.91 3.57 0.87
N LEU A 68 -6.76 2.46 1.59
CA LEU A 68 -7.41 2.26 2.89
C LEU A 68 -6.89 3.25 3.95
N GLU A 69 -5.58 3.36 4.08
CA GLU A 69 -4.92 4.18 5.12
C GLU A 69 -5.11 5.67 4.94
N THR A 70 -5.21 6.14 3.69
CA THR A 70 -5.38 7.57 3.38
C THR A 70 -6.82 7.96 3.07
N GLY A 71 -7.75 7.01 3.13
CA GLY A 71 -9.12 7.25 2.68
C GLY A 71 -9.16 7.68 1.21
N PHE A 72 -8.47 6.95 0.33
CA PHE A 72 -8.31 7.29 -1.09
C PHE A 72 -7.73 8.69 -1.30
N LEU A 73 -6.63 9.00 -0.62
CA LEU A 73 -5.88 10.26 -0.67
C LEU A 73 -6.65 11.49 -0.17
N ARG A 74 -7.74 11.29 0.55
CA ARG A 74 -8.46 12.41 1.22
C ARG A 74 -7.77 12.83 2.51
N PHE A 75 -7.02 11.92 3.11
CA PHE A 75 -6.38 12.11 4.42
C PHE A 75 -7.43 12.42 5.50
N GLY A 76 -7.37 13.54 6.19
CA GLY A 76 -8.44 13.94 7.14
C GLY A 76 -8.20 13.54 8.59
N GLY A 77 -7.07 12.85 8.87
CA GLY A 77 -6.64 12.49 10.22
C GLY A 77 -5.37 13.23 10.64
N LEU A 78 -4.50 12.53 11.36
CA LEU A 78 -3.22 13.08 11.82
C LEU A 78 -2.25 13.33 10.67
N ILE A 79 -2.31 12.48 9.63
CA ILE A 79 -1.47 12.60 8.43
C ILE A 79 -2.12 13.60 7.47
N THR A 80 -1.31 14.55 6.99
CA THR A 80 -1.71 15.51 5.96
C THR A 80 -1.00 15.21 4.64
N GLU A 81 -1.54 15.71 3.53
CA GLU A 81 -1.05 15.41 2.18
C GLU A 81 0.44 15.76 1.98
N ASP A 82 0.89 16.88 2.55
CA ASP A 82 2.26 17.37 2.44
C ASP A 82 3.31 16.52 3.18
N MET A 83 2.88 15.56 3.99
CA MET A 83 3.78 14.65 4.70
C MET A 83 4.27 13.49 3.82
N HIS A 84 3.65 13.23 2.69
CA HIS A 84 3.96 12.10 1.79
C HIS A 84 3.99 10.75 2.52
N ASN A 85 3.16 10.62 3.55
CA ASN A 85 3.02 9.42 4.37
C ASN A 85 1.74 8.69 3.95
N PHE A 86 1.90 7.60 3.21
CA PHE A 86 0.78 6.92 2.55
C PHE A 86 0.23 5.72 3.33
N CYS A 87 0.75 5.46 4.53
CA CYS A 87 0.34 4.31 5.33
C CYS A 87 0.17 4.59 6.82
N GLY A 88 0.08 5.85 7.21
CA GLY A 88 -0.07 6.23 8.61
C GLY A 88 1.15 5.96 9.48
N LEU A 89 2.33 5.84 8.87
CA LEU A 89 3.55 5.42 9.54
C LEU A 89 3.91 6.36 10.71
N GLY A 90 3.96 5.80 11.94
CA GLY A 90 4.32 6.53 13.14
C GLY A 90 3.24 7.46 13.70
N ALA A 91 2.04 7.47 13.11
CA ALA A 91 0.93 8.28 13.62
C ALA A 91 0.33 7.66 14.88
N ILE A 92 0.30 8.41 15.97
CA ILE A 92 -0.18 7.95 17.28
C ILE A 92 -1.25 8.91 17.81
N ASP A 93 -0.90 10.21 17.95
CA ASP A 93 -1.74 11.26 18.51
C ASP A 93 -1.32 12.64 17.97
N GLU A 94 -1.94 13.71 18.46
CA GLU A 94 -1.64 15.10 18.03
C GLU A 94 -0.18 15.53 18.27
N ASN A 95 0.50 14.93 19.25
CA ASN A 95 1.93 15.21 19.53
C ASN A 95 2.86 14.32 18.67
N ASN A 96 2.35 13.21 18.16
CA ASN A 96 3.06 12.23 17.32
C ASN A 96 2.22 11.96 16.07
N ARG A 97 2.17 12.94 15.18
CA ARG A 97 1.28 12.93 14.02
C ARG A 97 1.71 11.97 12.90
N GLY A 98 2.93 11.48 12.96
CA GLY A 98 3.46 10.52 11.99
C GLY A 98 4.73 11.00 11.30
N CYS A 99 5.34 10.12 10.56
CA CYS A 99 6.56 10.40 9.80
C CYS A 99 6.26 11.31 8.61
N ARG A 100 7.20 12.19 8.30
CA ARG A 100 7.18 13.08 7.14
C ARG A 100 8.31 12.67 6.19
N PHE A 101 8.02 12.61 4.90
CA PHE A 101 8.97 12.28 3.85
C PHE A 101 9.16 13.45 2.90
N ASN A 102 10.33 13.53 2.26
CA ASN A 102 10.70 14.67 1.40
C ASN A 102 10.06 14.63 0.01
N SER A 103 9.56 13.47 -0.41
CA SER A 103 8.94 13.29 -1.73
C SER A 103 7.92 12.16 -1.70
N GLU A 104 7.06 12.13 -2.71
CA GLU A 104 6.14 11.00 -2.94
C GLU A 104 6.90 9.67 -3.05
N GLN A 105 8.02 9.66 -3.80
CA GLN A 105 8.83 8.46 -3.97
C GLN A 105 9.40 7.94 -2.65
N GLU A 106 9.95 8.82 -1.82
CA GLU A 106 10.48 8.43 -0.51
C GLU A 106 9.37 7.86 0.39
N GLY A 107 8.21 8.50 0.41
CA GLY A 107 7.05 8.02 1.18
C GLY A 107 6.53 6.67 0.70
N VAL A 108 6.47 6.44 -0.61
CA VAL A 108 6.09 5.13 -1.19
C VAL A 108 7.14 4.08 -0.83
N ARG A 109 8.44 4.39 -0.99
CA ARG A 109 9.52 3.47 -0.60
C ARG A 109 9.44 3.07 0.86
N ALA A 110 9.23 4.02 1.76
CA ALA A 110 9.07 3.74 3.19
C ALA A 110 7.87 2.83 3.45
N HIS A 111 6.75 3.04 2.78
CA HIS A 111 5.58 2.17 2.87
C HIS A 111 5.91 0.73 2.42
N ILE A 112 6.52 0.57 1.26
CA ILE A 112 6.91 -0.74 0.72
C ILE A 112 7.85 -1.46 1.69
N GLN A 113 8.85 -0.76 2.21
CA GLN A 113 9.81 -1.34 3.16
C GLN A 113 9.14 -1.76 4.47
N HIS A 114 8.22 -0.95 4.99
CA HIS A 114 7.47 -1.30 6.19
C HIS A 114 6.59 -2.53 5.96
N LEU A 115 5.90 -2.60 4.82
CA LEU A 115 5.11 -3.76 4.44
C LEU A 115 5.98 -5.01 4.25
N LYS A 116 7.17 -4.85 3.68
CA LYS A 116 8.16 -5.95 3.59
C LYS A 116 8.56 -6.49 4.95
N ALA A 117 8.74 -5.62 5.93
CA ALA A 117 9.05 -6.03 7.29
C ALA A 117 7.98 -6.97 7.88
N TYR A 118 6.72 -6.73 7.56
CA TYR A 118 5.62 -7.61 7.97
C TYR A 118 5.55 -8.89 7.14
N GLY A 119 5.70 -8.80 5.83
CA GLY A 119 5.39 -9.88 4.90
C GLY A 119 6.56 -10.77 4.51
N SER A 120 7.80 -10.42 4.87
CA SER A 120 9.00 -11.12 4.42
C SER A 120 10.09 -11.13 5.47
N THR A 121 10.92 -12.16 5.42
CA THR A 121 12.16 -12.25 6.21
C THR A 121 13.41 -11.82 5.42
N GLU A 122 13.24 -11.51 4.12
CA GLU A 122 14.34 -11.06 3.28
C GLU A 122 14.81 -9.66 3.67
N GLU A 123 16.10 -9.40 3.52
CA GLU A 123 16.68 -8.07 3.73
C GLU A 123 16.22 -7.08 2.66
N LEU A 124 16.27 -5.79 3.01
CA LEU A 124 15.99 -4.72 2.06
C LEU A 124 17.02 -4.71 0.93
N ARG A 125 16.55 -4.46 -0.30
CA ARG A 125 17.39 -4.36 -1.50
C ARG A 125 17.74 -2.91 -1.84
N MET A 126 16.91 -1.96 -1.39
CA MET A 126 17.09 -0.53 -1.62
C MET A 126 17.51 0.19 -0.33
N PRO A 127 18.13 1.38 -0.42
CA PRO A 127 18.48 2.17 0.76
C PRO A 127 17.28 2.40 1.68
N LEU A 128 17.52 2.30 2.98
CA LEU A 128 16.49 2.43 4.02
C LEU A 128 15.83 3.83 3.97
N ALA A 129 14.52 3.85 3.81
CA ALA A 129 13.68 5.03 3.90
C ALA A 129 12.68 4.97 5.08
N ASP A 130 12.32 3.76 5.52
CA ASP A 130 11.39 3.54 6.62
C ASP A 130 12.09 3.71 7.98
N PRO A 131 11.79 4.79 8.73
CA PRO A 131 12.43 5.01 10.04
C PRO A 131 11.95 4.04 11.12
N ARG A 132 10.91 3.29 10.86
CA ARG A 132 10.32 2.32 11.80
C ARG A 132 10.57 0.87 11.42
N TYR A 133 11.34 0.60 10.38
CA TYR A 133 11.60 -0.75 9.86
C TYR A 133 12.09 -1.72 10.95
N ARG A 134 13.05 -1.29 11.78
CA ARG A 134 13.63 -2.11 12.85
C ARG A 134 12.64 -2.50 13.96
N TRP A 135 11.55 -1.74 14.11
CA TRP A 135 10.57 -1.97 15.17
C TRP A 135 9.59 -3.08 14.85
N VAL A 136 9.51 -3.53 13.59
CA VAL A 136 8.68 -4.66 13.20
C VAL A 136 9.42 -5.95 13.52
N GLN A 137 8.96 -6.67 14.55
CA GLN A 137 9.57 -7.92 14.99
C GLN A 137 8.47 -8.91 15.40
N PRO A 138 8.66 -10.20 15.11
CA PRO A 138 9.67 -10.74 14.17
C PRO A 138 9.35 -10.34 12.72
N LYS A 139 10.35 -10.24 11.87
CA LYS A 139 10.16 -10.05 10.44
C LYS A 139 9.35 -11.21 9.85
N GLY A 140 8.47 -10.91 8.91
CA GLY A 140 7.66 -11.93 8.24
C GLY A 140 6.46 -12.43 9.05
N LYS A 141 6.11 -11.77 10.14
CA LYS A 141 4.99 -12.19 11.01
C LYS A 141 3.60 -12.11 10.37
N ALA A 142 3.46 -11.42 9.25
CA ALA A 142 2.20 -11.27 8.54
C ALA A 142 2.41 -11.54 7.04
N PRO A 143 2.41 -12.82 6.60
CA PRO A 143 2.71 -13.18 5.22
C PRO A 143 1.60 -12.81 4.23
N ASP A 144 0.38 -12.59 4.69
CA ASP A 144 -0.77 -12.22 3.85
C ASP A 144 -1.58 -11.07 4.47
N VAL A 145 -2.56 -10.56 3.73
CA VAL A 145 -3.38 -9.43 4.16
C VAL A 145 -4.17 -9.72 5.44
N TYR A 146 -4.59 -10.97 5.65
CA TYR A 146 -5.38 -11.34 6.83
C TYR A 146 -4.55 -11.29 8.10
N ALA A 147 -3.28 -11.66 8.02
CA ALA A 147 -2.34 -11.60 9.14
C ALA A 147 -1.96 -10.16 9.54
N LEU A 148 -2.28 -9.16 8.71
CA LEU A 148 -2.14 -7.74 9.06
C LEU A 148 -3.18 -7.30 10.10
N SER A 149 -4.30 -8.01 10.23
CA SER A 149 -5.27 -7.80 11.30
C SER A 149 -4.64 -8.14 12.65
N GLY A 150 -4.62 -7.19 13.57
CA GLY A 150 -4.03 -7.35 14.90
C GLY A 150 -2.50 -7.27 14.96
N THR A 151 -1.83 -7.04 13.82
CA THR A 151 -0.38 -6.82 13.75
C THR A 151 -0.03 -5.44 13.18
N TRP A 152 -0.39 -5.15 11.95
CA TRP A 152 -0.28 -3.81 11.38
C TRP A 152 -1.27 -2.84 12.03
N ALA A 153 -2.53 -3.24 12.12
CA ALA A 153 -3.60 -2.46 12.71
C ALA A 153 -4.32 -3.27 13.80
N SER A 154 -4.85 -2.57 14.82
CA SER A 154 -5.66 -3.19 15.88
C SER A 154 -7.03 -3.66 15.39
N ASP A 155 -7.52 -3.13 14.27
CA ASP A 155 -8.77 -3.54 13.64
C ASP A 155 -8.69 -5.00 13.21
N ARG A 156 -9.51 -5.85 13.81
CA ARG A 156 -9.55 -7.29 13.51
C ARG A 156 -10.09 -7.60 12.11
N GLN A 157 -10.76 -6.64 11.46
CA GLN A 157 -11.28 -6.76 10.10
C GLN A 157 -10.40 -6.08 9.07
N TYR A 158 -9.20 -5.67 9.45
CA TYR A 158 -8.28 -4.94 8.56
C TYR A 158 -7.97 -5.75 7.30
N GLY A 159 -7.65 -7.02 7.45
CA GLY A 159 -7.36 -7.93 6.33
C GLY A 159 -8.54 -8.10 5.38
N GLU A 160 -9.75 -8.25 5.91
CA GLU A 160 -10.97 -8.35 5.10
C GLU A 160 -11.26 -7.05 4.34
N LYS A 161 -10.98 -5.89 4.94
CA LYS A 161 -11.10 -4.60 4.26
C LYS A 161 -10.13 -4.50 3.09
N LEU A 162 -8.87 -4.90 3.28
CA LEU A 162 -7.89 -4.97 2.19
C LEU A 162 -8.32 -5.95 1.10
N ALA A 163 -8.73 -7.15 1.48
CA ALA A 163 -9.21 -8.16 0.53
C ALA A 163 -10.41 -7.66 -0.28
N GLY A 164 -11.30 -6.90 0.34
CA GLY A 164 -12.43 -6.24 -0.34
C GLY A 164 -11.99 -5.24 -1.40
N ILE A 165 -10.96 -4.44 -1.12
CA ILE A 165 -10.37 -3.50 -2.09
C ILE A 165 -9.73 -4.28 -3.25
N LEU A 166 -8.95 -5.31 -2.96
CA LEU A 166 -8.33 -6.16 -3.99
C LEU A 166 -9.38 -6.80 -4.89
N LYS A 167 -10.50 -7.23 -4.33
CA LYS A 167 -11.61 -7.80 -5.09
C LYS A 167 -12.25 -6.79 -6.05
N ARG A 168 -12.43 -5.53 -5.62
CA ARG A 168 -12.90 -4.47 -6.51
C ARG A 168 -11.88 -4.13 -7.59
N MET A 169 -10.60 -4.11 -7.22
CA MET A 169 -9.47 -3.88 -8.15
C MET A 169 -9.40 -4.94 -9.26
N ALA A 170 -9.87 -6.17 -9.01
CA ALA A 170 -9.83 -7.27 -9.97
C ALA A 170 -10.55 -6.96 -11.28
N ARG A 171 -11.48 -6.02 -11.27
CA ARG A 171 -12.28 -5.63 -12.46
C ARG A 171 -11.50 -4.76 -13.47
N PHE A 172 -10.33 -4.30 -13.11
CA PHE A 172 -9.53 -3.33 -13.89
C PHE A 172 -8.24 -3.90 -14.50
#